data_edddbc161c6706673cc8b2ea96d55246
#
_entry.id   edddbc161c6706673cc8b2ea96d55246
#
_cell.length_a   1.000
_cell.length_b   1.000
_cell.length_c   1.000
_cell.angle_alpha   90.00
_cell.angle_beta   90.00
_cell.angle_gamma   90.00
#
_symmetry.space_group_name_H-M   'P 1'
#
loop_
_entity.id
_entity.type
_entity.pdbx_description
1 polymer ?
#
loop_
_entity_poly.entity_id
_entity_poly.type
_entity_poly.pdbx_seq_one_letter_code
_entity_poly.pdbx_strand_id
1 'polypeptide(L)'
;MAAAEPACGPDQAHTVLGRKGLLFKEPATRLALCAVHRALGLPPGRLAEPLPGAGSTAVVVSSNLGNVQTVRDVAATMRAGSAHDVSPLNGPNASSNVIASVIAIRYGFTGPNLMVCSGATSGLDAVRLGSLLLHGGRARRVVVVGVEPDDEVAAALAGLREDPAPAGGLR
;
A
#
# COMPACT_ATOMS: atom_id res chain seq x y z
N MET A 1 3.25 -21.95 7.03
CA MET A 1 1.94 -21.35 6.76
C MET A 1 1.86 -21.18 5.25
N ALA A 2 0.89 -21.78 4.57
CA ALA A 2 0.65 -21.49 3.16
C ALA A 2 0.18 -20.03 3.05
N ALA A 3 0.76 -19.28 2.12
CA ALA A 3 0.26 -17.95 1.80
C ALA A 3 -1.19 -18.12 1.32
N ALA A 4 -2.13 -17.42 1.95
CA ALA A 4 -3.49 -17.40 1.46
C ALA A 4 -3.48 -16.70 0.10
N GLU A 5 -3.98 -17.35 -0.92
CA GLU A 5 -4.14 -16.72 -2.23
C GLU A 5 -4.99 -15.45 -2.09
N PRO A 6 -4.60 -14.37 -2.77
CA PRO A 6 -5.40 -13.16 -2.77
C PRO A 6 -6.77 -13.49 -3.33
N ALA A 7 -7.79 -12.98 -2.69
CA ALA A 7 -9.18 -13.25 -3.01
C ALA A 7 -9.61 -12.81 -4.43
N CYS A 8 -8.78 -12.02 -5.10
CA CYS A 8 -8.88 -11.64 -6.50
C CYS A 8 -7.53 -11.10 -6.98
N GLY A 9 -7.23 -11.23 -8.26
CA GLY A 9 -6.11 -10.50 -8.87
C GLY A 9 -6.35 -8.98 -8.86
N PRO A 10 -5.30 -8.17 -9.02
CA PRO A 10 -5.42 -6.70 -9.03
C PRO A 10 -6.36 -6.17 -10.11
N ASP A 11 -6.45 -6.84 -11.26
CA ASP A 11 -7.33 -6.47 -12.36
C ASP A 11 -8.80 -6.79 -12.07
N GLN A 12 -9.06 -7.75 -11.18
CA GLN A 12 -10.39 -8.13 -10.71
C GLN A 12 -10.84 -7.34 -9.47
N ALA A 13 -10.03 -6.42 -8.96
CA ALA A 13 -10.37 -5.63 -7.78
C ALA A 13 -11.72 -4.89 -7.89
N HIS A 14 -12.15 -4.59 -9.11
CA HIS A 14 -13.44 -3.97 -9.36
C HIS A 14 -14.65 -4.85 -8.97
N THR A 15 -14.49 -6.18 -8.92
CA THR A 15 -15.55 -7.10 -8.49
C THR A 15 -15.82 -6.99 -6.98
N VAL A 16 -14.79 -6.66 -6.20
CA VAL A 16 -14.88 -6.44 -4.75
C VAL A 16 -15.19 -4.99 -4.42
N LEU A 17 -14.55 -4.05 -5.12
CA LEU A 17 -14.53 -2.63 -4.74
C LEU A 17 -15.47 -1.75 -5.57
N GLY A 18 -16.05 -2.28 -6.66
CA GLY A 18 -16.67 -1.45 -7.68
C GLY A 18 -15.63 -0.71 -8.53
N ARG A 19 -16.02 -0.23 -9.70
CA ARG A 19 -15.09 0.39 -10.68
C ARG A 19 -14.60 1.78 -10.30
N LYS A 20 -15.40 2.55 -9.56
CA LYS A 20 -15.10 3.95 -9.26
C LYS A 20 -13.92 4.09 -8.29
N GLY A 21 -12.92 4.90 -8.68
CA GLY A 21 -11.77 5.22 -7.85
C GLY A 21 -10.61 4.21 -7.93
N LEU A 22 -10.65 3.25 -8.87
CA LEU A 22 -9.56 2.30 -9.11
C LEU A 22 -8.65 2.72 -10.27
N LEU A 23 -9.09 3.65 -11.11
CA LEU A 23 -8.27 4.19 -12.18
C LEU A 23 -7.01 4.83 -11.58
N PHE A 24 -5.86 4.60 -12.18
CA PHE A 24 -4.54 5.07 -11.70
C PHE A 24 -4.08 4.50 -10.34
N LYS A 25 -4.72 3.46 -9.80
CA LYS A 25 -4.22 2.75 -8.63
C LYS A 25 -3.32 1.60 -9.04
N GLU A 26 -2.14 1.54 -8.45
CA GLU A 26 -1.23 0.41 -8.64
C GLU A 26 -1.82 -0.92 -8.17
N PRO A 27 -1.33 -2.05 -8.71
CA PRO A 27 -1.75 -3.38 -8.31
C PRO A 27 -1.73 -3.60 -6.80
N ALA A 28 -0.64 -3.27 -6.11
CA ALA A 28 -0.52 -3.41 -4.66
C ALA A 28 -1.59 -2.61 -3.90
N THR A 29 -1.88 -1.36 -4.33
CA THR A 29 -2.94 -0.54 -3.74
C THR A 29 -4.32 -1.17 -3.92
N ARG A 30 -4.61 -1.75 -5.09
CA ARG A 30 -5.89 -2.44 -5.37
C ARG A 30 -6.05 -3.67 -4.49
N LEU A 31 -4.99 -4.49 -4.35
CA LEU A 31 -5.00 -5.68 -3.49
C LEU A 31 -5.17 -5.32 -2.02
N ALA A 32 -4.46 -4.30 -1.53
CA ALA A 32 -4.60 -3.82 -0.15
C ALA A 32 -6.04 -3.36 0.14
N LEU A 33 -6.66 -2.62 -0.78
CA LEU A 33 -8.06 -2.22 -0.67
C LEU A 33 -9.01 -3.43 -0.64
N CYS A 34 -8.80 -4.44 -1.49
CA CYS A 34 -9.58 -5.68 -1.48
C CYS A 34 -9.46 -6.42 -0.16
N ALA A 35 -8.24 -6.54 0.37
CA ALA A 35 -7.99 -7.20 1.64
C ALA A 35 -8.72 -6.50 2.80
N VAL A 36 -8.61 -5.17 2.88
CA VAL A 36 -9.33 -4.38 3.90
C VAL A 36 -10.84 -4.51 3.74
N HIS A 37 -11.36 -4.41 2.51
CA HIS A 37 -12.81 -4.53 2.25
C HIS A 37 -13.39 -5.84 2.77
N ARG A 38 -12.69 -6.94 2.52
CA ARG A 38 -13.08 -8.27 2.98
C ARG A 38 -12.89 -8.46 4.48
N ALA A 39 -11.78 -7.99 5.04
CA ALA A 39 -11.53 -8.06 6.48
C ALA A 39 -12.59 -7.31 7.30
N LEU A 40 -13.18 -6.27 6.72
CA LEU A 40 -14.27 -5.51 7.31
C LEU A 40 -15.67 -6.14 7.07
N GLY A 41 -15.75 -7.27 6.35
CA GLY A 41 -17.00 -7.96 6.05
C GLY A 41 -17.97 -7.16 5.17
N LEU A 42 -17.44 -6.28 4.31
CA LEU A 42 -18.26 -5.36 3.51
C LEU A 42 -18.82 -6.05 2.25
N PRO A 43 -20.04 -5.72 1.84
CA PRO A 43 -20.60 -6.20 0.58
C PRO A 43 -19.84 -5.61 -0.61
N PRO A 44 -19.78 -6.30 -1.75
CA PRO A 44 -19.11 -5.79 -2.93
C PRO A 44 -19.61 -4.39 -3.34
N GLY A 45 -18.67 -3.51 -3.71
CA GLY A 45 -19.00 -2.18 -4.21
C GLY A 45 -18.39 -1.05 -3.36
N ARG A 46 -18.91 0.16 -3.58
CA ARG A 46 -18.51 1.35 -2.83
C ARG A 46 -19.46 1.54 -1.64
N LEU A 47 -18.88 1.95 -0.51
CA LEU A 47 -19.68 2.38 0.64
C LEU A 47 -20.48 3.64 0.30
N ALA A 48 -21.76 3.65 0.66
CA ALA A 48 -22.61 4.83 0.57
C ALA A 48 -22.33 5.81 1.72
N GLU A 49 -21.98 5.29 2.89
CA GLU A 49 -21.74 6.05 4.11
C GLU A 49 -20.43 5.64 4.78
N PRO A 50 -19.82 6.53 5.58
CA PRO A 50 -18.66 6.20 6.42
C PRO A 50 -18.95 5.05 7.35
N LEU A 51 -17.94 4.22 7.62
CA LEU A 51 -18.07 3.11 8.54
C LEU A 51 -18.25 3.58 10.01
N PRO A 52 -19.05 2.87 10.82
CA PRO A 52 -19.13 3.14 12.24
C PRO A 52 -17.72 3.10 12.88
N GLY A 53 -17.38 4.14 13.64
CA GLY A 53 -16.07 4.27 14.28
C GLY A 53 -14.92 4.64 13.36
N ALA A 54 -15.18 5.03 12.11
CA ALA A 54 -14.15 5.47 11.16
C ALA A 54 -13.30 6.63 11.71
N GLY A 55 -13.90 7.56 12.43
CA GLY A 55 -13.22 8.75 13.00
C GLY A 55 -12.12 8.43 14.02
N SER A 56 -12.07 7.22 14.58
CA SER A 56 -11.03 6.81 15.53
C SER A 56 -10.26 5.56 15.06
N THR A 57 -10.29 5.28 13.76
CA THR A 57 -9.60 4.15 13.15
C THR A 57 -8.29 4.63 12.51
N ALA A 58 -7.19 4.01 12.92
CA ALA A 58 -5.87 4.17 12.29
C ALA A 58 -5.65 3.12 11.20
N VAL A 59 -4.75 3.41 10.27
CA VAL A 59 -4.26 2.49 9.24
C VAL A 59 -2.76 2.36 9.35
N VAL A 60 -2.25 1.15 9.45
CA VAL A 60 -0.82 0.87 9.38
C VAL A 60 -0.58 -0.15 8.27
N VAL A 61 0.15 0.24 7.25
CA VAL A 61 0.48 -0.63 6.11
C VAL A 61 1.93 -1.03 6.18
N SER A 62 2.20 -2.31 5.98
CA SER A 62 3.53 -2.87 5.77
C SER A 62 3.71 -3.12 4.28
N SER A 63 4.69 -2.46 3.68
CA SER A 63 5.15 -2.77 2.33
C SER A 63 6.57 -2.21 2.13
N ASN A 64 7.46 -3.03 1.60
CA ASN A 64 8.84 -2.62 1.32
C ASN A 64 9.00 -1.99 -0.06
N LEU A 65 8.22 -2.43 -1.02
CA LEU A 65 8.31 -2.02 -2.41
C LEU A 65 7.10 -1.17 -2.87
N GLY A 66 5.98 -1.30 -2.19
CA GLY A 66 4.76 -0.49 -2.30
C GLY A 66 4.44 0.01 -3.72
N ASN A 67 4.80 1.25 -3.98
CA ASN A 67 4.53 1.98 -5.22
C ASN A 67 5.79 2.17 -6.10
N VAL A 68 6.74 1.26 -6.02
CA VAL A 68 8.05 1.36 -6.69
C VAL A 68 7.93 1.48 -8.20
N GLN A 69 6.95 0.82 -8.82
CA GLN A 69 6.70 0.92 -10.27
C GLN A 69 6.42 2.37 -10.69
N THR A 70 5.49 3.05 -10.00
CA THR A 70 5.20 4.48 -10.29
C THR A 70 6.42 5.37 -10.09
N VAL A 71 7.20 5.15 -9.04
CA VAL A 71 8.42 5.93 -8.77
C VAL A 71 9.44 5.74 -9.90
N ARG A 72 9.65 4.49 -10.35
CA ARG A 72 10.52 4.17 -11.48
C ARG A 72 10.05 4.87 -12.77
N ASP A 73 8.76 4.79 -13.07
CA ASP A 73 8.21 5.34 -14.31
C ASP A 73 8.27 6.87 -14.32
N VAL A 74 8.01 7.52 -13.18
CA VAL A 74 8.22 8.96 -13.00
C VAL A 74 9.70 9.33 -13.24
N ALA A 75 10.63 8.60 -12.62
CA ALA A 75 12.05 8.85 -12.79
C ALA A 75 12.52 8.63 -14.24
N ALA A 76 11.99 7.61 -14.93
CA ALA A 76 12.29 7.35 -16.33
C ALA A 76 11.79 8.48 -17.25
N THR A 77 10.55 8.95 -17.03
CA THR A 77 9.96 10.08 -17.76
C THR A 77 10.80 11.35 -17.59
N MET A 78 11.19 11.66 -16.36
CA MET A 78 12.03 12.83 -16.08
C MET A 78 13.41 12.75 -16.72
N ARG A 79 14.01 11.56 -16.83
CA ARG A 79 15.32 11.36 -17.48
C ARG A 79 15.26 11.45 -19.00
N ALA A 80 14.15 10.97 -19.60
CA ALA A 80 13.96 11.00 -21.05
C ALA A 80 13.55 12.38 -21.57
N GLY A 81 12.97 13.22 -20.73
CA GLY A 81 12.44 14.53 -21.08
C GLY A 81 12.60 15.52 -19.93
N SER A 82 11.48 15.93 -19.34
CA SER A 82 11.46 16.91 -18.25
C SER A 82 10.41 16.55 -17.19
N ALA A 83 10.41 17.28 -16.07
CA ALA A 83 9.38 17.15 -15.05
C ALA A 83 7.97 17.53 -15.56
N HIS A 84 7.88 18.34 -16.63
CA HIS A 84 6.61 18.72 -17.25
C HIS A 84 5.91 17.55 -17.98
N ASP A 85 6.66 16.52 -18.36
CA ASP A 85 6.15 15.36 -19.07
C ASP A 85 5.53 14.33 -18.10
N VAL A 86 5.76 14.50 -16.80
CA VAL A 86 5.15 13.65 -15.77
C VAL A 86 3.68 14.02 -15.59
N SER A 87 2.79 13.04 -15.77
CA SER A 87 1.38 13.26 -15.53
C SER A 87 1.12 13.70 -14.07
N PRO A 88 0.38 14.81 -13.85
CA PRO A 88 0.00 15.23 -12.49
C PRO A 88 -0.78 14.17 -11.71
N LEU A 89 -1.43 13.23 -12.40
CA LEU A 89 -2.15 12.11 -11.79
C LEU A 89 -1.22 11.07 -11.14
N ASN A 90 0.06 11.04 -11.54
CA ASN A 90 1.06 10.15 -10.95
C ASN A 90 1.65 10.70 -9.65
N GLY A 91 1.60 12.01 -9.43
CA GLY A 91 2.15 12.66 -8.24
C GLY A 91 1.68 12.03 -6.93
N PRO A 92 0.36 11.94 -6.68
CA PRO A 92 -0.14 11.30 -5.47
C PRO A 92 0.25 9.81 -5.34
N ASN A 93 0.39 9.09 -6.47
CA ASN A 93 0.76 7.68 -6.47
C ASN A 93 2.26 7.46 -6.23
N ALA A 94 3.10 8.47 -6.44
CA ALA A 94 4.53 8.41 -6.11
C ALA A 94 4.84 8.61 -4.62
N SER A 95 3.84 8.96 -3.79
CA SER A 95 4.01 9.09 -2.35
C SER A 95 4.25 7.73 -1.69
N SER A 96 5.26 7.63 -0.83
CA SER A 96 5.54 6.42 -0.05
C SER A 96 4.38 5.97 0.84
N ASN A 97 3.49 6.87 1.23
CA ASN A 97 2.33 6.57 2.08
C ASN A 97 1.02 6.37 1.30
N VAL A 98 1.08 6.22 -0.02
CA VAL A 98 -0.11 6.21 -0.88
C VAL A 98 -1.10 5.11 -0.51
N ILE A 99 -0.63 3.90 -0.20
CA ILE A 99 -1.52 2.76 0.10
C ILE A 99 -2.32 3.04 1.38
N ALA A 100 -1.66 3.45 2.45
CA ALA A 100 -2.31 3.78 3.72
C ALA A 100 -3.30 4.94 3.56
N SER A 101 -2.90 5.99 2.84
CA SER A 101 -3.75 7.16 2.58
C SER A 101 -4.99 6.81 1.76
N VAL A 102 -4.84 5.99 0.72
CA VAL A 102 -5.98 5.58 -0.13
C VAL A 102 -6.97 4.70 0.66
N ILE A 103 -6.48 3.82 1.54
CA ILE A 103 -7.34 3.06 2.45
C ILE A 103 -8.10 4.01 3.38
N ALA A 104 -7.38 4.94 4.03
CA ALA A 104 -8.00 5.91 4.94
C ALA A 104 -9.10 6.73 4.25
N ILE A 105 -8.82 7.28 3.07
CA ILE A 105 -9.78 8.07 2.27
C ILE A 105 -10.99 7.23 1.88
N ARG A 106 -10.77 5.99 1.43
CA ARG A 106 -11.86 5.15 0.93
C ARG A 106 -12.86 4.78 2.01
N TYR A 107 -12.39 4.49 3.21
CA TYR A 107 -13.23 4.02 4.33
C TYR A 107 -13.56 5.11 5.35
N GLY A 108 -13.12 6.34 5.11
CA GLY A 108 -13.37 7.47 6.00
C GLY A 108 -12.59 7.40 7.32
N PHE A 109 -11.47 6.68 7.37
CA PHE A 109 -10.63 6.58 8.55
C PHE A 109 -9.86 7.88 8.76
N THR A 110 -10.01 8.52 9.91
CA THR A 110 -9.38 9.81 10.22
C THR A 110 -8.33 9.73 11.33
N GLY A 111 -8.07 8.53 11.85
CA GLY A 111 -6.93 8.29 12.74
C GLY A 111 -5.58 8.33 12.00
N PRO A 112 -4.47 8.11 12.73
CA PRO A 112 -3.14 8.03 12.11
C PRO A 112 -3.12 7.06 10.92
N ASN A 113 -2.47 7.46 9.81
CA ASN A 113 -2.22 6.57 8.69
C ASN A 113 -0.71 6.52 8.42
N LEU A 114 -0.13 5.33 8.44
CA LEU A 114 1.29 5.12 8.48
C LEU A 114 1.68 3.99 7.52
N MET A 115 2.88 4.12 6.94
CA MET A 115 3.51 3.09 6.13
C MET A 115 4.79 2.65 6.81
N VAL A 116 5.02 1.34 6.88
CA VAL A 116 6.21 0.72 7.46
C VAL A 116 6.97 0.01 6.35
N CYS A 117 8.27 0.33 6.25
CA CYS A 117 9.21 -0.26 5.31
C CYS A 117 10.51 -0.55 6.08
N SER A 118 10.56 -1.68 6.79
CA SER A 118 11.69 -2.10 7.62
C SER A 118 12.28 -3.47 7.21
N GLY A 119 12.14 -3.82 5.94
CA GLY A 119 12.66 -5.07 5.39
C GLY A 119 11.86 -6.29 5.87
N ALA A 120 12.56 -7.35 6.27
CA ALA A 120 11.93 -8.62 6.63
C ALA A 120 11.01 -8.53 7.86
N THR A 121 11.17 -7.53 8.70
CA THR A 121 10.37 -7.35 9.93
C THR A 121 9.18 -6.42 9.74
N SER A 122 9.00 -5.81 8.57
CA SER A 122 7.97 -4.79 8.31
C SER A 122 6.58 -5.17 8.81
N GLY A 123 6.17 -6.43 8.60
CA GLY A 123 4.86 -6.91 9.06
C GLY A 123 4.72 -6.91 10.59
N LEU A 124 5.74 -7.38 11.29
CA LEU A 124 5.77 -7.39 12.76
C LEU A 124 5.84 -5.96 13.32
N ASP A 125 6.63 -5.11 12.70
CA ASP A 125 6.76 -3.71 13.09
C ASP A 125 5.45 -2.95 12.88
N ALA A 126 4.70 -3.25 11.82
CA ALA A 126 3.38 -2.69 11.60
C ALA A 126 2.38 -3.12 12.69
N VAL A 127 2.39 -4.39 13.10
CA VAL A 127 1.56 -4.89 14.21
C VAL A 127 1.95 -4.20 15.52
N ARG A 128 3.26 -4.11 15.81
CA ARG A 128 3.79 -3.43 17.01
C ARG A 128 3.36 -1.97 17.05
N LEU A 129 3.52 -1.26 15.93
CA LEU A 129 3.12 0.15 15.82
C LEU A 129 1.61 0.32 16.01
N GLY A 130 0.80 -0.55 15.40
CA GLY A 130 -0.65 -0.59 15.62
C GLY A 130 -1.01 -0.77 17.10
N SER A 131 -0.33 -1.69 17.79
CA SER A 131 -0.50 -1.91 19.24
C SER A 131 -0.15 -0.65 20.05
N LEU A 132 0.94 0.03 19.71
CA LEU A 132 1.33 1.28 20.37
C LEU A 132 0.29 2.39 20.20
N LEU A 133 -0.32 2.49 19.00
CA LEU A 133 -1.39 3.47 18.73
C LEU A 133 -2.64 3.20 19.61
N LEU A 134 -2.99 1.92 19.80
CA LEU A 134 -4.09 1.53 20.68
C LEU A 134 -3.80 1.84 22.15
N HIS A 135 -2.66 1.37 22.67
CA HIS A 135 -2.28 1.58 24.07
C HIS A 135 -2.04 3.07 24.41
N GLY A 136 -1.51 3.84 23.44
CA GLY A 136 -1.30 5.28 23.58
C GLY A 136 -2.58 6.12 23.41
N GLY A 137 -3.75 5.49 23.23
CA GLY A 137 -5.03 6.19 23.06
C GLY A 137 -5.14 7.01 21.76
N ARG A 138 -4.21 6.79 20.79
CA ARG A 138 -4.18 7.54 19.51
C ARG A 138 -5.19 7.00 18.50
N ALA A 139 -5.70 5.80 18.72
CA ALA A 139 -6.77 5.18 17.94
C ALA A 139 -7.57 4.22 18.83
N ARG A 140 -8.85 4.04 18.51
CA ARG A 140 -9.69 2.99 19.13
C ARG A 140 -9.67 1.69 18.37
N ARG A 141 -9.34 1.76 17.09
CA ARG A 141 -9.20 0.62 16.18
C ARG A 141 -8.02 0.87 15.26
N VAL A 142 -7.30 -0.18 14.92
CA VAL A 142 -6.21 -0.13 13.94
C VAL A 142 -6.45 -1.20 12.89
N VAL A 143 -6.39 -0.82 11.63
CA VAL A 143 -6.34 -1.73 10.48
C VAL A 143 -4.88 -1.89 10.10
N VAL A 144 -4.35 -3.11 10.26
CA VAL A 144 -2.99 -3.45 9.82
C VAL A 144 -3.09 -4.23 8.51
N VAL A 145 -2.32 -3.81 7.51
CA VAL A 145 -2.32 -4.43 6.17
C VAL A 145 -0.89 -4.71 5.75
N GLY A 146 -0.62 -5.95 5.32
CA GLY A 146 0.61 -6.31 4.64
C GLY A 146 0.34 -6.49 3.14
N VAL A 147 1.13 -5.86 2.28
CA VAL A 147 1.04 -6.01 0.84
C VAL A 147 2.39 -5.75 0.19
N GLU A 148 2.77 -6.58 -0.77
CA GLU A 148 3.91 -6.33 -1.65
C GLU A 148 3.45 -6.39 -3.11
N PRO A 149 4.03 -5.57 -4.00
CA PRO A 149 3.77 -5.69 -5.42
C PRO A 149 4.37 -7.00 -5.96
N ASP A 150 3.68 -7.59 -6.94
CA ASP A 150 4.15 -8.73 -7.72
C ASP A 150 4.26 -8.27 -9.18
N ASP A 151 5.29 -7.50 -9.47
CA ASP A 151 5.58 -6.95 -10.78
C ASP A 151 7.07 -7.12 -11.13
N GLU A 152 7.43 -6.85 -12.39
CA GLU A 152 8.81 -7.02 -12.88
C GLU A 152 9.82 -6.16 -12.11
N VAL A 153 9.42 -4.98 -11.62
CA VAL A 153 10.31 -4.09 -10.87
C VAL A 153 10.55 -4.65 -9.48
N ALA A 154 9.50 -5.13 -8.83
CA ALA A 154 9.61 -5.78 -7.53
C ALA A 154 10.46 -7.05 -7.61
N ALA A 155 10.26 -7.88 -8.63
CA ALA A 155 11.06 -9.08 -8.88
C ALA A 155 12.53 -8.74 -9.12
N ALA A 156 12.83 -7.73 -9.94
CA ALA A 156 14.20 -7.29 -10.17
C ALA A 156 14.88 -6.78 -8.89
N LEU A 157 14.17 -6.01 -8.07
CA LEU A 157 14.71 -5.51 -6.80
C LEU A 157 14.89 -6.62 -5.75
N ALA A 158 14.01 -7.62 -5.74
CA ALA A 158 14.17 -8.79 -4.88
C ALA A 158 15.41 -9.60 -5.27
N GLY A 159 15.64 -9.85 -6.58
CA GLY A 159 16.82 -10.54 -7.08
C GLY A 159 18.13 -9.83 -6.71
N LEU A 160 18.15 -8.49 -6.71
CA LEU A 160 19.32 -7.72 -6.27
C LEU A 160 19.63 -7.88 -4.76
N ARG A 161 18.68 -8.33 -3.96
CA ARG A 161 18.89 -8.59 -2.51
C ARG A 161 19.41 -10.00 -2.26
N GLU A 162 19.09 -10.95 -3.14
CA GLU A 162 19.56 -12.33 -3.03
C GLU A 162 21.01 -12.50 -3.52
N ASP A 163 21.44 -11.63 -4.46
CA ASP A 163 22.84 -11.53 -4.92
C ASP A 163 23.47 -10.24 -4.37
N PRO A 164 23.95 -10.20 -3.13
CA PRO A 164 24.72 -9.05 -2.65
C PRO A 164 25.96 -8.94 -3.51
N ALA A 165 26.09 -7.85 -4.27
CA ALA A 165 27.28 -7.55 -5.03
C ALA A 165 28.50 -7.77 -4.13
N PRO A 166 29.59 -8.38 -4.64
CA PRO A 166 30.78 -8.59 -3.86
C PRO A 166 31.20 -7.25 -3.26
N ALA A 167 31.44 -7.24 -1.96
CA ALA A 167 31.82 -6.05 -1.19
C ALA A 167 33.09 -5.42 -1.84
N GLY A 168 32.87 -4.64 -2.89
CA GLY A 168 33.84 -3.81 -3.54
C GLY A 168 34.16 -2.66 -2.60
N GLY A 169 35.30 -2.76 -1.92
CA GLY A 169 35.73 -1.77 -0.96
C GLY A 169 35.68 -0.37 -1.56
N LEU A 170 35.01 0.52 -0.88
CA LEU A 170 35.19 1.95 -1.01
C LEU A 170 36.67 2.24 -0.70
N ARG A 171 37.42 2.65 -1.75
CA ARG A 171 38.70 3.32 -1.60
C ARG A 171 38.47 4.81 -1.52
#